data_48abee01966293b80d88dab24bd26ae0
#
_entry.id   48abee01966293b80d88dab24bd26ae0
#
_cell.length_a   1.000
_cell.length_b   1.000
_cell.length_c   1.000
_cell.angle_alpha   90.00
_cell.angle_beta   90.00
_cell.angle_gamma   90.00
#
_symmetry.space_group_name_H-M   'P 1'
#
loop_
_entity.id
_entity.type
_entity.pdbx_description
1 polymer ?
#
loop_
_entity_poly.entity_id
_entity_poly.type
_entity_poly.pdbx_seq_one_letter_code
_entity_poly.pdbx_strand_id
1 'polypeptide(L)'
;DWKKFENKVTDILEFLSAYPDLLANLPWSKDEDTVLYDAPCHLMHAQKVDENPRKLLNSLPGVKLVVLNESNWCCGSAGIYNLVQPELSAAVLNRKTASIRQTLAENPKASTIVTANPGCLYQIRAGIRSNNIDLRILHPVVYLAERLLLNRS
;
A
#
# COMPACT_ATOMS: atom_id res chain seq x y z
N ASP A 1 -26.22 19.52 2.46
CA ASP A 1 -25.15 20.39 2.97
C ASP A 1 -23.80 19.70 2.73
N TRP A 2 -23.01 20.23 1.77
CA TRP A 2 -21.74 19.65 1.34
C TRP A 2 -20.76 19.43 2.49
N LYS A 3 -20.60 20.40 3.39
CA LYS A 3 -19.69 20.31 4.54
C LYS A 3 -20.05 19.16 5.48
N LYS A 4 -21.34 18.87 5.67
CA LYS A 4 -21.78 17.73 6.49
C LYS A 4 -21.48 16.40 5.82
N PHE A 5 -21.51 16.34 4.49
CA PHE A 5 -21.12 15.17 3.72
C PHE A 5 -19.60 14.97 3.78
N GLU A 6 -18.83 16.02 3.48
CA GLU A 6 -17.37 16.00 3.48
C GLU A 6 -16.81 15.48 4.82
N ASN A 7 -17.36 15.93 5.94
CA ASN A 7 -16.95 15.49 7.28
C ASN A 7 -17.28 14.02 7.61
N LYS A 8 -18.05 13.33 6.75
CA LYS A 8 -18.37 11.90 6.89
C LYS A 8 -17.55 11.01 5.96
N VAL A 9 -16.83 11.59 5.00
CA VAL A 9 -15.98 10.84 4.09
C VAL A 9 -14.62 10.67 4.75
N THR A 10 -14.20 9.43 4.92
CA THR A 10 -12.89 9.09 5.48
C THR A 10 -12.27 7.94 4.69
N ASP A 11 -10.95 7.87 4.65
CA ASP A 11 -10.24 6.73 4.10
C ASP A 11 -10.44 5.50 4.97
N ILE A 12 -10.54 4.32 4.37
CA ILE A 12 -10.79 3.06 5.10
C ILE A 12 -9.66 2.74 6.09
N LEU A 13 -8.43 3.09 5.80
CA LEU A 13 -7.30 2.83 6.69
C LEU A 13 -7.26 3.84 7.85
N GLU A 14 -7.66 5.08 7.59
CA GLU A 14 -7.89 6.07 8.64
C GLU A 14 -9.01 5.60 9.58
N PHE A 15 -10.14 5.18 9.00
CA PHE A 15 -11.28 4.64 9.76
C PHE A 15 -10.85 3.45 10.63
N LEU A 16 -10.17 2.45 10.07
CA LEU A 16 -9.71 1.29 10.82
C LEU A 16 -8.73 1.68 11.93
N SER A 17 -7.84 2.63 11.68
CA SER A 17 -6.86 3.12 12.67
C SER A 17 -7.50 3.82 13.87
N ALA A 18 -8.75 4.26 13.75
CA ALA A 18 -9.51 4.85 14.84
C ALA A 18 -10.02 3.82 15.86
N TYR A 19 -9.90 2.51 15.57
CA TYR A 19 -10.39 1.43 16.43
C TYR A 19 -9.28 0.44 16.81
N PRO A 20 -8.19 0.90 17.46
CA PRO A 20 -7.04 0.06 17.78
C PRO A 20 -7.39 -1.12 18.70
N ASP A 21 -8.25 -0.89 19.71
CA ASP A 21 -8.65 -1.93 20.67
C ASP A 21 -9.47 -3.04 20.00
N LEU A 22 -10.34 -2.68 19.03
CA LEU A 22 -11.10 -3.66 18.26
C LEU A 22 -10.14 -4.53 17.43
N LEU A 23 -9.20 -3.90 16.75
CA LEU A 23 -8.24 -4.59 15.91
C LEU A 23 -7.28 -5.47 16.72
N ALA A 24 -6.83 -5.01 17.90
CA ALA A 24 -5.96 -5.78 18.78
C ALA A 24 -6.57 -7.12 19.24
N ASN A 25 -7.90 -7.18 19.36
CA ASN A 25 -8.63 -8.38 19.79
C ASN A 25 -9.02 -9.34 18.66
N LEU A 26 -8.69 -9.02 17.41
CA LEU A 26 -8.96 -9.93 16.28
C LEU A 26 -7.94 -11.08 16.21
N PRO A 27 -8.33 -12.26 15.67
CA PRO A 27 -7.46 -13.42 15.57
C PRO A 27 -6.47 -13.27 14.41
N TRP A 28 -5.44 -12.45 14.59
CA TRP A 28 -4.39 -12.26 13.61
C TRP A 28 -3.43 -13.46 13.54
N SER A 29 -2.97 -13.81 12.33
CA SER A 29 -1.79 -14.67 12.16
C SER A 29 -0.57 -14.03 12.83
N LYS A 30 0.24 -14.88 13.49
CA LYS A 30 1.51 -14.48 14.12
C LYS A 30 2.71 -14.85 13.27
N ASP A 31 2.49 -15.37 12.04
CA ASP A 31 3.57 -15.73 11.14
C ASP A 31 4.40 -14.49 10.79
N GLU A 32 5.71 -14.66 10.77
CA GLU A 32 6.61 -13.60 10.37
C GLU A 32 6.39 -13.25 8.90
N ASP A 33 6.21 -11.97 8.60
CA ASP A 33 6.07 -11.44 7.25
C ASP A 33 6.75 -10.08 7.13
N THR A 34 7.52 -9.90 6.06
CA THR A 34 8.14 -8.62 5.72
C THR A 34 7.39 -8.01 4.55
N VAL A 35 6.74 -6.88 4.79
CA VAL A 35 5.86 -6.22 3.83
C VAL A 35 6.42 -4.86 3.42
N LEU A 36 6.55 -4.64 2.13
CA LEU A 36 6.92 -3.34 1.59
C LEU A 36 5.69 -2.42 1.54
N TYR A 37 5.88 -1.16 1.86
CA TYR A 37 4.81 -0.15 1.83
C TYR A 37 5.13 0.95 0.83
N ASP A 38 4.22 1.15 -0.13
CA ASP A 38 4.20 2.28 -1.05
C ASP A 38 3.13 3.27 -0.62
N ALA A 39 3.54 4.52 -0.34
CA ALA A 39 2.65 5.58 0.11
C ALA A 39 1.98 6.27 -1.09
N PRO A 40 0.67 6.12 -1.31
CA PRO A 40 -0.02 6.77 -2.41
C PRO A 40 -0.02 8.30 -2.23
N CYS A 41 0.31 9.02 -3.30
CA CYS A 41 0.43 10.48 -3.25
C CYS A 41 -0.85 11.20 -2.77
N HIS A 42 -2.05 10.66 -3.09
CA HIS A 42 -3.31 11.27 -2.64
C HIS A 42 -3.52 11.15 -1.12
N LEU A 43 -3.12 10.03 -0.49
CA LEU A 43 -3.19 9.88 0.96
C LEU A 43 -2.25 10.87 1.65
N MET A 44 -1.02 10.99 1.14
CA MET A 44 -0.02 11.88 1.74
C MET A 44 -0.36 13.36 1.56
N HIS A 45 -0.67 13.76 0.34
CA HIS A 45 -0.75 15.19 -0.02
C HIS A 45 -2.15 15.75 0.06
N ALA A 46 -3.18 14.99 -0.32
CA ALA A 46 -4.57 15.44 -0.30
C ALA A 46 -5.26 15.16 1.03
N GLN A 47 -5.18 13.92 1.53
CA GLN A 47 -5.90 13.51 2.74
C GLN A 47 -5.07 13.62 4.02
N LYS A 48 -3.73 13.63 3.93
CA LYS A 48 -2.79 13.74 5.06
C LYS A 48 -2.92 12.60 6.08
N VAL A 49 -3.24 11.41 5.61
CA VAL A 49 -3.44 10.20 6.44
C VAL A 49 -2.33 9.16 6.29
N ASP A 50 -1.14 9.55 5.83
CA ASP A 50 -0.02 8.63 5.56
C ASP A 50 0.46 7.84 6.80
N GLU A 51 0.41 8.43 7.99
CA GLU A 51 0.82 7.74 9.22
C GLU A 51 -0.13 6.63 9.65
N ASN A 52 -1.43 6.79 9.42
CA ASN A 52 -2.45 5.86 9.87
C ASN A 52 -2.26 4.45 9.29
N PRO A 53 -2.09 4.28 7.96
CA PRO A 53 -1.81 2.98 7.36
C PRO A 53 -0.53 2.33 7.92
N ARG A 54 0.52 3.11 8.14
CA ARG A 54 1.79 2.60 8.67
C ARG A 54 1.66 2.12 10.11
N LYS A 55 0.99 2.90 10.96
CA LYS A 55 0.72 2.52 12.36
C LYS A 55 -0.10 1.24 12.42
N LEU A 56 -1.17 1.17 11.61
CA LEU A 56 -2.04 0.02 11.52
C LEU A 56 -1.28 -1.25 11.10
N LEU A 57 -0.51 -1.19 10.02
CA LEU A 57 0.23 -2.36 9.53
C LEU A 57 1.36 -2.79 10.49
N ASN A 58 2.04 -1.83 11.14
CA ASN A 58 3.07 -2.13 12.14
C ASN A 58 2.50 -2.70 13.44
N SER A 59 1.22 -2.51 13.72
CA SER A 59 0.59 -3.08 14.93
C SER A 59 0.22 -4.56 14.78
N LEU A 60 0.28 -5.11 13.57
CA LEU A 60 -0.06 -6.51 13.32
C LEU A 60 1.01 -7.46 13.87
N PRO A 61 0.62 -8.54 14.56
CA PRO A 61 1.59 -9.53 15.03
C PRO A 61 2.42 -10.14 13.90
N GLY A 62 3.72 -10.27 14.12
CA GLY A 62 4.65 -10.88 13.16
C GLY A 62 4.96 -10.06 11.90
N VAL A 63 4.36 -8.87 11.73
CA VAL A 63 4.58 -8.04 10.54
C VAL A 63 5.73 -7.08 10.75
N LYS A 64 6.72 -7.12 9.84
CA LYS A 64 7.76 -6.11 9.67
C LYS A 64 7.40 -5.24 8.46
N LEU A 65 6.98 -4.01 8.70
CA LEU A 65 6.70 -3.05 7.63
C LEU A 65 7.99 -2.34 7.20
N VAL A 66 8.27 -2.35 5.91
CA VAL A 66 9.39 -1.63 5.30
C VAL A 66 8.84 -0.61 4.31
N VAL A 67 9.06 0.66 4.60
CA VAL A 67 8.66 1.73 3.69
C VAL A 67 9.63 1.77 2.52
N LEU A 68 9.12 1.81 1.28
CA LEU A 68 9.95 1.92 0.08
C LEU A 68 10.88 3.13 0.14
N ASN A 69 12.08 2.96 -0.36
CA ASN A 69 12.90 4.10 -0.74
C ASN A 69 12.09 4.95 -1.75
N GLU A 70 12.04 6.26 -1.57
CA GLU A 70 11.22 7.15 -2.40
C GLU A 70 9.71 6.75 -2.45
N SER A 71 9.15 6.24 -1.34
CA SER A 71 7.73 5.85 -1.26
C SER A 71 6.79 6.98 -1.67
N ASN A 72 7.19 8.23 -1.40
CA ASN A 72 6.46 9.46 -1.71
C ASN A 72 6.46 9.86 -3.20
N TRP A 73 7.21 9.16 -4.08
CA TRP A 73 7.19 9.43 -5.51
C TRP A 73 5.98 8.80 -6.18
N CYS A 74 5.47 9.48 -7.22
CA CYS A 74 4.34 9.00 -8.00
C CYS A 74 4.63 7.64 -8.64
N CYS A 75 3.58 6.82 -8.78
CA CYS A 75 3.64 5.57 -9.54
C CYS A 75 3.47 5.75 -11.06
N GLY A 76 3.13 6.98 -11.52
CA GLY A 76 2.86 7.28 -12.91
C GLY A 76 1.39 7.15 -13.33
N SER A 77 0.50 6.60 -12.50
CA SER A 77 -0.92 6.44 -12.85
C SER A 77 -1.67 7.78 -12.97
N ALA A 78 -1.61 8.63 -11.92
CA ALA A 78 -2.15 9.98 -11.85
C ALA A 78 -3.51 10.18 -12.58
N GLY A 79 -4.52 9.41 -12.20
CA GLY A 79 -5.83 9.40 -12.85
C GLY A 79 -5.75 8.81 -14.28
N ILE A 80 -5.94 9.63 -15.29
CA ILE A 80 -5.85 9.23 -16.70
C ILE A 80 -4.49 9.53 -17.34
N TYR A 81 -3.51 9.98 -16.56
CA TYR A 81 -2.20 10.42 -17.08
C TYR A 81 -1.47 9.30 -17.83
N ASN A 82 -1.57 8.07 -17.35
CA ASN A 82 -1.00 6.90 -18.01
C ASN A 82 -1.62 6.59 -19.39
N LEU A 83 -2.80 7.11 -19.68
CA LEU A 83 -3.46 6.97 -20.98
C LEU A 83 -3.12 8.11 -21.94
N VAL A 84 -3.01 9.33 -21.41
CA VAL A 84 -2.78 10.53 -22.25
C VAL A 84 -1.30 10.89 -22.39
N GLN A 85 -0.43 10.41 -21.51
CA GLN A 85 1.02 10.64 -21.51
C GLN A 85 1.76 9.32 -21.20
N PRO A 86 1.61 8.27 -22.06
CA PRO A 86 2.10 6.93 -21.75
C PRO A 86 3.61 6.86 -21.58
N GLU A 87 4.39 7.62 -22.38
CA GLU A 87 5.86 7.62 -22.30
C GLU A 87 6.36 8.21 -20.99
N LEU A 88 5.81 9.34 -20.57
CA LEU A 88 6.17 9.99 -19.31
C LEU A 88 5.72 9.14 -18.11
N SER A 89 4.52 8.56 -18.19
CA SER A 89 4.01 7.64 -17.19
C SER A 89 4.94 6.42 -17.03
N ALA A 90 5.41 5.85 -18.15
CA ALA A 90 6.35 4.74 -18.15
C ALA A 90 7.70 5.12 -17.52
N ALA A 91 8.22 6.32 -17.80
CA ALA A 91 9.46 6.81 -17.18
C ALA A 91 9.32 6.93 -15.65
N VAL A 92 8.19 7.47 -15.18
CA VAL A 92 7.88 7.57 -13.74
C VAL A 92 7.75 6.17 -13.11
N LEU A 93 7.05 5.24 -13.78
CA LEU A 93 6.92 3.85 -13.32
C LEU A 93 8.27 3.14 -13.25
N ASN A 94 9.15 3.35 -14.22
CA ASN A 94 10.49 2.76 -14.21
C ASN A 94 11.31 3.20 -13.00
N ARG A 95 11.22 4.47 -12.59
CA ARG A 95 11.83 4.96 -11.35
C ARG A 95 11.23 4.27 -10.11
N LYS A 96 9.92 4.14 -10.05
CA LYS A 96 9.23 3.44 -8.94
C LYS A 96 9.66 1.97 -8.87
N THR A 97 9.75 1.27 -10.00
CA THR A 97 10.20 -0.13 -10.02
C THR A 97 11.68 -0.30 -9.67
N ALA A 98 12.53 0.67 -9.99
CA ALA A 98 13.92 0.68 -9.54
C ALA A 98 14.01 0.82 -8.01
N SER A 99 13.22 1.71 -7.41
CA SER A 99 13.10 1.85 -5.96
C SER A 99 12.59 0.56 -5.28
N ILE A 100 11.60 -0.11 -5.88
CA ILE A 100 11.10 -1.41 -5.39
C ILE A 100 12.23 -2.45 -5.42
N ARG A 101 12.98 -2.56 -6.51
CA ARG A 101 14.11 -3.50 -6.61
C ARG A 101 15.18 -3.24 -5.57
N GLN A 102 15.54 -1.97 -5.36
CA GLN A 102 16.52 -1.61 -4.36
C GLN A 102 16.04 -2.01 -2.96
N THR A 103 14.82 -1.63 -2.59
CA THR A 103 14.26 -1.97 -1.27
C THR A 103 14.15 -3.49 -1.07
N LEU A 104 13.79 -4.22 -2.13
CA LEU A 104 13.70 -5.69 -2.11
C LEU A 104 15.08 -6.34 -1.93
N ALA A 105 16.13 -5.82 -2.56
CA ALA A 105 17.51 -6.30 -2.39
C ALA A 105 17.99 -6.13 -0.95
N GLU A 106 17.59 -5.05 -0.28
CA GLU A 106 17.87 -4.79 1.13
C GLU A 106 17.00 -5.64 2.09
N ASN A 107 15.85 -6.14 1.59
CA ASN A 107 14.87 -6.92 2.36
C ASN A 107 14.45 -8.18 1.60
N PRO A 108 15.34 -9.16 1.41
CA PRO A 108 15.11 -10.32 0.53
C PRO A 108 14.01 -11.29 1.01
N LYS A 109 13.54 -11.14 2.25
CA LYS A 109 12.40 -11.90 2.78
C LYS A 109 11.04 -11.29 2.40
N ALA A 110 11.00 -10.07 1.86
CA ALA A 110 9.76 -9.45 1.46
C ALA A 110 9.19 -10.12 0.20
N SER A 111 7.94 -10.53 0.27
CA SER A 111 7.21 -11.16 -0.84
C SER A 111 5.96 -10.38 -1.24
N THR A 112 5.62 -9.35 -0.49
CA THR A 112 4.40 -8.55 -0.68
C THR A 112 4.72 -7.07 -0.57
N ILE A 113 4.15 -6.27 -1.47
CA ILE A 113 4.07 -4.83 -1.37
C ILE A 113 2.61 -4.41 -1.23
N VAL A 114 2.33 -3.44 -0.39
CA VAL A 114 0.98 -2.87 -0.23
C VAL A 114 0.96 -1.41 -0.62
N THR A 115 -0.11 -1.01 -1.32
CA THR A 115 -0.40 0.38 -1.67
C THR A 115 -1.90 0.63 -1.61
N ALA A 116 -2.31 1.71 -0.96
CA ALA A 116 -3.71 2.01 -0.63
C ALA A 116 -4.44 2.78 -1.74
N ASN A 117 -4.02 2.66 -2.99
CA ASN A 117 -4.70 3.25 -4.14
C ASN A 117 -4.83 2.25 -5.28
N PRO A 118 -6.04 1.96 -5.78
CA PRO A 118 -6.24 1.04 -6.90
C PRO A 118 -5.47 1.42 -8.17
N GLY A 119 -5.39 2.71 -8.51
CA GLY A 119 -4.62 3.18 -9.66
C GLY A 119 -3.13 2.89 -9.51
N CYS A 120 -2.53 3.20 -8.34
CA CYS A 120 -1.15 2.85 -8.04
C CYS A 120 -0.94 1.33 -8.04
N LEU A 121 -1.87 0.57 -7.47
CA LEU A 121 -1.82 -0.89 -7.41
C LEU A 121 -1.71 -1.49 -8.82
N TYR A 122 -2.58 -1.09 -9.76
CA TYR A 122 -2.54 -1.61 -11.13
C TYR A 122 -1.30 -1.16 -11.88
N GLN A 123 -0.90 0.10 -11.72
CA GLN A 123 0.28 0.66 -12.37
C GLN A 123 1.58 -0.03 -11.90
N ILE A 124 1.77 -0.15 -10.59
CA ILE A 124 2.92 -0.84 -10.00
C ILE A 124 2.90 -2.34 -10.36
N ARG A 125 1.73 -2.98 -10.38
CA ARG A 125 1.58 -4.38 -10.82
C ARG A 125 2.08 -4.58 -12.26
N ALA A 126 1.74 -3.66 -13.16
CA ALA A 126 2.24 -3.68 -14.53
C ALA A 126 3.78 -3.55 -14.55
N GLY A 127 4.34 -2.62 -13.77
CA GLY A 127 5.78 -2.44 -13.64
C GLY A 127 6.51 -3.66 -13.06
N ILE A 128 5.96 -4.28 -12.03
CA ILE A 128 6.48 -5.52 -11.41
C ILE A 128 6.54 -6.64 -12.46
N ARG A 129 5.44 -6.85 -13.19
CA ARG A 129 5.34 -7.90 -14.22
C ARG A 129 6.30 -7.67 -15.37
N SER A 130 6.33 -6.46 -15.95
CA SER A 130 7.19 -6.14 -17.09
C SER A 130 8.69 -6.21 -16.76
N ASN A 131 9.03 -6.10 -15.48
CA ASN A 131 10.40 -6.17 -14.99
C ASN A 131 10.77 -7.51 -14.34
N ASN A 132 9.90 -8.53 -14.40
CA ASN A 132 10.10 -9.85 -13.80
C ASN A 132 10.52 -9.78 -12.31
N ILE A 133 9.86 -8.91 -11.53
CA ILE A 133 10.08 -8.82 -10.09
C ILE A 133 9.13 -9.81 -9.42
N ASP A 134 9.67 -10.74 -8.63
CA ASP A 134 8.87 -11.71 -7.87
C ASP A 134 8.36 -11.06 -6.58
N LEU A 135 7.23 -10.36 -6.70
CA LEU A 135 6.61 -9.63 -5.60
C LEU A 135 5.10 -9.52 -5.84
N ARG A 136 4.29 -9.88 -4.85
CA ARG A 136 2.85 -9.64 -4.87
C ARG A 136 2.56 -8.18 -4.56
N ILE A 137 1.50 -7.63 -5.16
CA ILE A 137 1.00 -6.32 -4.78
C ILE A 137 -0.47 -6.42 -4.35
N LEU A 138 -0.78 -5.85 -3.18
CA LEU A 138 -2.12 -5.89 -2.58
C LEU A 138 -2.55 -4.50 -2.12
N HIS A 139 -3.87 -4.31 -2.00
CA HIS A 139 -4.40 -3.22 -1.20
C HIS A 139 -4.26 -3.58 0.29
N PRO A 140 -3.92 -2.64 1.19
CA PRO A 140 -3.75 -2.94 2.62
C PRO A 140 -4.93 -3.67 3.25
N VAL A 141 -6.19 -3.34 2.88
CA VAL A 141 -7.38 -4.03 3.39
C VAL A 141 -7.42 -5.50 2.98
N VAL A 142 -6.96 -5.83 1.76
CA VAL A 142 -6.86 -7.23 1.31
C VAL A 142 -5.78 -7.95 2.10
N TYR A 143 -4.64 -7.30 2.31
CA TYR A 143 -3.58 -7.83 3.14
C TYR A 143 -4.06 -8.10 4.58
N LEU A 144 -4.77 -7.14 5.20
CA LEU A 144 -5.39 -7.34 6.51
C LEU A 144 -6.32 -8.54 6.53
N ALA A 145 -7.18 -8.69 5.53
CA ALA A 145 -8.12 -9.81 5.43
C ALA A 145 -7.39 -11.17 5.29
N GLU A 146 -6.27 -11.22 4.57
CA GLU A 146 -5.44 -12.43 4.47
C GLU A 146 -4.75 -12.78 5.80
N ARG A 147 -4.41 -11.78 6.62
CA ARG A 147 -3.79 -11.96 7.94
C ARG A 147 -4.77 -12.37 9.03
N LEU A 148 -6.07 -12.20 8.81
CA LEU A 148 -7.08 -12.68 9.75
C LEU A 148 -7.23 -14.20 9.67
N LEU A 149 -7.11 -14.88 10.81
CA LEU A 149 -7.38 -16.30 10.97
C LEU A 149 -8.90 -16.51 11.08
N LEU A 150 -9.65 -16.07 10.07
CA LEU A 150 -11.06 -16.41 9.96
C LEU A 150 -11.12 -17.89 9.59
N ASN A 151 -11.91 -18.66 10.35
CA ASN A 151 -12.16 -20.08 10.05
C ASN A 151 -12.53 -20.21 8.57
N ARG A 152 -11.57 -20.61 7.75
CA ARG A 152 -11.83 -21.04 6.39
C ARG A 152 -12.40 -22.46 6.49
N SER A 153 -13.72 -22.51 6.75
CA SER A 153 -14.49 -23.76 6.63
C SER A 153 -14.59 -24.18 5.18
#